data_e5b5496f292a200cdf2f4fc1f25c1220
#
_entry.id   e5b5496f292a200cdf2f4fc1f25c1220
#
_cell.length_a   1.000
_cell.length_b   1.000
_cell.length_c   1.000
_cell.angle_alpha   90.00
_cell.angle_beta   90.00
_cell.angle_gamma   90.00
#
_symmetry.space_group_name_H-M   'P 1'
#
loop_
_entity.id
_entity.type
_entity.pdbx_description
1 polymer ?
#
loop_
_entity_poly.entity_id
_entity_poly.type
_entity_poly.pdbx_seq_one_letter_code
_entity_poly.pdbx_strand_id
1 'polypeptide(L)'
;MHVRVRLFAMQRELAATREVALELEPGATIESAWDALVGLNPLLGPGRAAVRFARNGAYADATDVLEEGDELAFIPPVSGGAPDSEDTPGRDTRSGAGAARRIIELRATAFGPAILDDLADRLATPADGAVVAFLGRTRETPGTPAPGQEVEARRHAGRAVDELEYEAHETMALAVLGTIADEIAARFGVQRLAIVHRLGAVPLGEASIAVVAVSPHRDAAFGAARYAIDETKARAPIWKAERFEDGHVWVGAPARTGPADVEG
;
A
#
# COMPACT_ATOMS: atom_id res chain seq x y z
N MET A 1 23.39 -20.54 -7.59
CA MET A 1 22.09 -20.20 -8.19
C MET A 1 21.95 -18.70 -8.29
N HIS A 2 21.24 -18.25 -9.32
CA HIS A 2 21.04 -16.83 -9.56
C HIS A 2 19.62 -16.43 -9.15
N VAL A 3 19.51 -15.35 -8.38
CA VAL A 3 18.25 -14.73 -8.02
C VAL A 3 18.30 -13.24 -8.34
N ARG A 4 17.14 -12.63 -8.55
CA ARG A 4 17.00 -11.22 -8.87
C ARG A 4 16.27 -10.51 -7.74
N VAL A 5 16.91 -9.49 -7.16
CA VAL A 5 16.35 -8.69 -6.05
C VAL A 5 15.88 -7.35 -6.56
N ARG A 6 14.62 -7.03 -6.37
CA ARG A 6 14.03 -5.71 -6.66
C ARG A 6 13.99 -4.84 -5.42
N LEU A 7 14.43 -3.61 -5.56
CA LEU A 7 14.53 -2.60 -4.50
C LEU A 7 13.58 -1.43 -4.79
N PHE A 8 12.94 -0.94 -3.73
CA PHE A 8 11.93 0.11 -3.80
C PHE A 8 12.22 1.21 -2.80
N ALA A 9 11.66 2.39 -3.06
CA ALA A 9 11.68 3.53 -2.16
C ALA A 9 13.10 3.79 -1.60
N MET A 10 13.24 3.98 -0.31
CA MET A 10 14.50 4.24 0.38
C MET A 10 15.59 3.20 0.05
N GLN A 11 15.26 1.91 -0.08
CA GLN A 11 16.26 0.87 -0.38
C GLN A 11 16.87 1.05 -1.77
N ARG A 12 16.03 1.42 -2.77
CA ARG A 12 16.51 1.75 -4.11
C ARG A 12 17.49 2.92 -4.10
N GLU A 13 17.22 3.93 -3.29
CA GLU A 13 18.07 5.11 -3.17
C GLU A 13 19.40 4.78 -2.50
N LEU A 14 19.37 4.04 -1.38
CA LEU A 14 20.58 3.61 -0.67
C LEU A 14 21.46 2.71 -1.54
N ALA A 15 20.87 1.84 -2.35
CA ALA A 15 21.58 0.97 -3.26
C ALA A 15 21.94 1.63 -4.60
N ALA A 16 21.39 2.82 -4.90
CA ALA A 16 21.50 3.53 -6.18
C ALA A 16 21.08 2.66 -7.39
N THR A 17 20.25 1.65 -7.18
CA THR A 17 19.75 0.75 -8.23
C THR A 17 18.37 0.20 -7.88
N ARG A 18 17.59 -0.14 -8.90
CA ARG A 18 16.28 -0.77 -8.77
C ARG A 18 16.34 -2.29 -8.66
N GLU A 19 17.46 -2.88 -9.12
CA GLU A 19 17.58 -4.32 -9.23
C GLU A 19 19.03 -4.74 -9.01
N VAL A 20 19.21 -5.88 -8.31
CA VAL A 20 20.50 -6.51 -8.06
C VAL A 20 20.38 -7.99 -8.38
N ALA A 21 21.27 -8.52 -9.21
CA ALA A 21 21.44 -9.95 -9.39
C ALA A 21 22.38 -10.49 -8.31
N LEU A 22 21.96 -11.52 -7.62
CA LEU A 22 22.77 -12.22 -6.61
C LEU A 22 23.08 -13.63 -7.10
N GLU A 23 24.32 -14.06 -6.86
CA GLU A 23 24.75 -15.44 -6.99
C GLU A 23 24.86 -16.05 -5.60
N LEU A 24 24.08 -17.09 -5.33
CA LEU A 24 23.97 -17.72 -4.01
C LEU A 24 24.26 -19.22 -4.11
N GLU A 25 24.66 -19.82 -2.99
CA GLU A 25 24.82 -21.27 -2.91
C GLU A 25 23.45 -21.99 -2.97
N PRO A 26 23.40 -23.21 -3.51
CA PRO A 26 22.18 -24.03 -3.45
C PRO A 26 21.70 -24.23 -2.01
N GLY A 27 20.40 -24.04 -1.79
CA GLY A 27 19.79 -24.12 -0.46
C GLY A 27 19.84 -22.82 0.35
N ALA A 28 20.30 -21.72 -0.25
CA ALA A 28 20.23 -20.40 0.37
C ALA A 28 18.77 -19.98 0.62
N THR A 29 18.54 -19.22 1.67
CA THR A 29 17.24 -18.69 2.05
C THR A 29 17.09 -17.22 1.62
N ILE A 30 15.89 -16.67 1.78
CA ILE A 30 15.63 -15.23 1.55
C ILE A 30 16.50 -14.38 2.50
N GLU A 31 16.70 -14.81 3.77
CA GLU A 31 17.62 -14.14 4.70
C GLU A 31 19.06 -14.14 4.17
N SER A 32 19.51 -15.26 3.60
CA SER A 32 20.85 -15.34 2.98
C SER A 32 21.01 -14.36 1.82
N ALA A 33 19.93 -14.15 1.05
CA ALA A 33 19.91 -13.14 -0.04
C ALA A 33 20.00 -11.71 0.53
N TRP A 34 19.30 -11.45 1.63
CA TRP A 34 19.41 -10.17 2.33
C TRP A 34 20.83 -9.91 2.82
N ASP A 35 21.45 -10.89 3.50
CA ASP A 35 22.82 -10.77 3.99
C ASP A 35 23.82 -10.53 2.85
N ALA A 36 23.66 -11.24 1.74
CA ALA A 36 24.49 -11.03 0.55
C ALA A 36 24.33 -9.60 -0.02
N LEU A 37 23.09 -9.11 -0.07
CA LEU A 37 22.81 -7.75 -0.53
C LEU A 37 23.41 -6.70 0.41
N VAL A 38 23.31 -6.89 1.74
CA VAL A 38 23.94 -6.01 2.75
C VAL A 38 25.45 -6.06 2.65
N GLY A 39 26.03 -7.23 2.34
CA GLY A 39 27.47 -7.35 2.04
C GLY A 39 27.93 -6.47 0.88
N LEU A 40 27.09 -6.34 -0.15
CA LEU A 40 27.34 -5.45 -1.30
C LEU A 40 27.04 -3.97 -0.97
N ASN A 41 26.05 -3.72 -0.13
CA ASN A 41 25.62 -2.37 0.26
C ASN A 41 25.28 -2.29 1.76
N PRO A 42 26.27 -2.01 2.62
CA PRO A 42 26.09 -2.00 4.09
C PRO A 42 25.07 -0.96 4.59
N LEU A 43 24.73 0.07 3.80
CA LEU A 43 23.73 1.08 4.18
C LEU A 43 22.31 0.50 4.31
N LEU A 44 22.04 -0.67 3.72
CA LEU A 44 20.76 -1.36 3.83
C LEU A 44 20.57 -2.07 5.17
N GLY A 45 21.66 -2.48 5.84
CA GLY A 45 21.63 -3.30 7.06
C GLY A 45 20.73 -2.77 8.18
N PRO A 46 20.81 -1.48 8.57
CA PRO A 46 19.99 -0.93 9.64
C PRO A 46 18.47 -1.06 9.43
N GLY A 47 18.01 -1.17 8.18
CA GLY A 47 16.60 -1.30 7.82
C GLY A 47 15.99 -2.69 8.04
N ARG A 48 16.78 -3.73 8.34
CA ARG A 48 16.34 -5.13 8.36
C ARG A 48 15.06 -5.40 9.15
N ALA A 49 14.93 -4.83 10.33
CA ALA A 49 13.79 -5.08 11.21
C ALA A 49 12.45 -4.59 10.64
N ALA A 50 12.49 -3.58 9.76
CA ALA A 50 11.31 -2.99 9.16
C ALA A 50 10.98 -3.54 7.75
N VAL A 51 11.90 -4.35 7.18
CA VAL A 51 11.74 -4.92 5.84
C VAL A 51 10.92 -6.21 5.90
N ARG A 52 10.00 -6.35 4.96
CA ARG A 52 9.30 -7.60 4.66
C ARG A 52 9.82 -8.15 3.34
N PHE A 53 9.70 -9.45 3.19
CA PHE A 53 10.16 -10.14 1.99
C PHE A 53 9.00 -10.56 1.10
N ALA A 54 9.27 -10.56 -0.20
CA ALA A 54 8.39 -11.17 -1.18
C ALA A 54 9.22 -12.00 -2.16
N ARG A 55 8.65 -13.12 -2.59
CA ARG A 55 9.19 -14.04 -3.59
C ARG A 55 8.16 -14.22 -4.70
N ASN A 56 8.56 -13.98 -5.94
CA ASN A 56 7.70 -14.16 -7.11
C ASN A 56 6.33 -13.45 -7.02
N GLY A 57 6.33 -12.24 -6.41
CA GLY A 57 5.13 -11.41 -6.30
C GLY A 57 4.20 -11.73 -5.12
N ALA A 58 4.59 -12.62 -4.19
CA ALA A 58 3.85 -12.92 -2.96
C ALA A 58 4.74 -12.69 -1.73
N TYR A 59 4.14 -12.33 -0.58
CA TYR A 59 4.88 -12.27 0.68
C TYR A 59 5.44 -13.64 1.05
N ALA A 60 6.63 -13.67 1.60
CA ALA A 60 7.40 -14.87 1.90
C ALA A 60 8.15 -14.71 3.23
N ASP A 61 8.49 -15.83 3.86
CA ASP A 61 9.25 -15.86 5.10
C ASP A 61 10.75 -15.80 4.84
N ALA A 62 11.50 -15.22 5.77
CA ALA A 62 12.96 -15.11 5.70
C ALA A 62 13.67 -16.47 5.54
N THR A 63 13.05 -17.53 6.07
CA THR A 63 13.55 -18.90 6.07
C THR A 63 13.21 -19.70 4.82
N ASP A 64 12.40 -19.14 3.91
CA ASP A 64 12.04 -19.83 2.66
C ASP A 64 13.27 -20.06 1.80
N VAL A 65 13.42 -21.31 1.35
CA VAL A 65 14.53 -21.72 0.49
C VAL A 65 14.31 -21.25 -0.93
N LEU A 66 15.34 -20.66 -1.52
CA LEU A 66 15.31 -20.07 -2.86
C LEU A 66 15.58 -21.13 -3.95
N GLU A 67 15.05 -20.84 -5.14
CA GLU A 67 15.27 -21.62 -6.35
C GLU A 67 15.94 -20.76 -7.44
N GLU A 68 16.53 -21.42 -8.44
CA GLU A 68 17.15 -20.75 -9.59
C GLU A 68 16.11 -19.88 -10.32
N GLY A 69 16.45 -18.61 -10.52
CA GLY A 69 15.61 -17.65 -11.25
C GLY A 69 14.53 -16.96 -10.42
N ASP A 70 14.48 -17.20 -9.10
CA ASP A 70 13.53 -16.48 -8.23
C ASP A 70 13.69 -14.96 -8.33
N GLU A 71 12.57 -14.27 -8.35
CA GLU A 71 12.48 -12.83 -8.16
C GLU A 71 12.14 -12.52 -6.71
N LEU A 72 13.03 -11.82 -6.03
CA LEU A 72 12.81 -11.31 -4.68
C LEU A 72 12.44 -9.83 -4.73
N ALA A 73 11.59 -9.41 -3.81
CA ALA A 73 11.39 -8.01 -3.51
C ALA A 73 11.57 -7.78 -2.00
N PHE A 74 12.42 -6.84 -1.66
CA PHE A 74 12.57 -6.41 -0.28
C PHE A 74 11.69 -5.18 -0.07
N ILE A 75 10.64 -5.36 0.74
CA ILE A 75 9.54 -4.43 0.92
C ILE A 75 9.84 -3.53 2.12
N PRO A 76 10.25 -2.27 1.91
CA PRO A 76 10.44 -1.32 3.00
C PRO A 76 9.10 -0.91 3.65
N PRO A 77 9.13 -0.15 4.76
CA PRO A 77 7.92 0.37 5.39
C PRO A 77 6.98 1.05 4.41
N VAL A 78 5.68 0.71 4.47
CA VAL A 78 4.64 1.30 3.61
C VAL A 78 4.05 2.56 4.22
N SER A 79 3.34 3.38 3.43
CA SER A 79 2.86 4.71 3.81
C SER A 79 1.65 4.75 4.75
N GLY A 80 1.32 3.65 5.45
CA GLY A 80 0.21 3.55 6.40
C GLY A 80 0.58 3.95 7.83
N GLY A 81 -0.23 4.78 8.47
CA GLY A 81 -0.21 4.96 9.91
C GLY A 81 -0.85 3.76 10.64
N ALA A 82 -0.56 3.58 11.94
CA ALA A 82 -1.27 2.62 12.77
C ALA A 82 -2.78 2.90 12.71
N PRO A 83 -3.65 1.87 12.71
CA PRO A 83 -5.08 2.09 12.79
C PRO A 83 -5.41 2.73 14.15
N ASP A 84 -6.11 3.86 14.12
CA ASP A 84 -6.81 4.34 15.30
C ASP A 84 -7.92 3.33 15.63
N SER A 85 -7.93 2.90 16.87
CA SER A 85 -8.76 1.85 17.47
C SER A 85 -10.25 1.97 17.18
N GLU A 86 -10.87 0.78 17.07
CA GLU A 86 -12.22 0.41 17.48
C GLU A 86 -13.41 1.09 16.81
N ASP A 87 -13.99 0.37 15.84
CA ASP A 87 -15.45 0.31 15.70
C ASP A 87 -15.85 -1.02 15.03
N THR A 88 -16.55 -1.86 15.77
CA THR A 88 -17.04 -3.16 15.28
C THR A 88 -18.42 -2.96 14.65
N PRO A 89 -18.59 -3.05 13.31
CA PRO A 89 -19.91 -3.01 12.73
C PRO A 89 -20.62 -4.34 12.91
N GLY A 90 -21.85 -4.27 13.41
CA GLY A 90 -22.73 -5.42 13.55
C GLY A 90 -22.98 -6.15 12.23
N ARG A 91 -22.99 -7.46 12.30
CA ARG A 91 -23.18 -8.41 11.19
C ARG A 91 -24.63 -8.38 10.72
N ASP A 92 -24.95 -7.60 9.68
CA ASP A 92 -26.24 -7.74 8.98
C ASP A 92 -26.03 -8.58 7.70
N THR A 93 -26.48 -9.86 7.77
CA THR A 93 -26.28 -10.89 6.73
C THR A 93 -27.41 -10.93 5.73
N ARG A 94 -27.89 -9.79 5.21
CA ARG A 94 -28.84 -9.77 4.11
C ARG A 94 -28.14 -9.38 2.81
N SER A 95 -27.61 -10.38 2.11
CA SER A 95 -27.03 -10.27 0.79
C SER A 95 -28.09 -9.90 -0.24
N GLY A 96 -28.05 -8.66 -0.73
CA GLY A 96 -28.75 -8.27 -1.97
C GLY A 96 -27.94 -8.78 -3.16
N ALA A 97 -28.53 -9.68 -3.95
CA ALA A 97 -27.91 -10.32 -5.12
C ALA A 97 -27.78 -9.34 -6.30
N GLY A 98 -26.78 -8.48 -6.28
CA GLY A 98 -26.30 -7.75 -7.45
C GLY A 98 -24.95 -8.32 -7.87
N ALA A 99 -24.66 -8.39 -9.19
CA ALA A 99 -23.38 -8.89 -9.68
C ALA A 99 -22.23 -8.10 -9.04
N ALA A 100 -21.20 -8.84 -8.59
CA ALA A 100 -19.98 -8.24 -8.05
C ALA A 100 -19.32 -7.35 -9.12
N ARG A 101 -19.00 -6.13 -8.76
CA ARG A 101 -18.29 -5.20 -9.65
C ARG A 101 -17.20 -4.48 -8.88
N ARG A 102 -15.96 -4.70 -9.30
CA ARG A 102 -14.78 -4.12 -8.65
C ARG A 102 -13.99 -3.34 -9.68
N ILE A 103 -13.53 -2.16 -9.27
CA ILE A 103 -12.64 -1.29 -10.05
C ILE A 103 -11.41 -1.07 -9.18
N ILE A 104 -10.32 -1.77 -9.48
CA ILE A 104 -9.07 -1.69 -8.75
C ILE A 104 -8.00 -1.24 -9.72
N GLU A 105 -7.45 -0.04 -9.51
CA GLU A 105 -6.55 0.58 -10.48
C GLU A 105 -5.39 1.32 -9.80
N LEU A 106 -4.21 1.22 -10.40
CA LEU A 106 -3.09 2.11 -10.16
C LEU A 106 -2.93 3.02 -11.38
N ARG A 107 -2.82 4.33 -11.18
CA ARG A 107 -2.78 5.31 -12.27
C ARG A 107 -1.59 6.25 -12.14
N ALA A 108 -0.87 6.47 -13.24
CA ALA A 108 0.11 7.55 -13.34
C ALA A 108 -0.53 8.92 -13.64
N THR A 109 -1.77 8.92 -14.19
CA THR A 109 -2.48 10.14 -14.57
C THR A 109 -3.23 10.75 -13.38
N ALA A 110 -3.21 12.08 -13.29
CA ALA A 110 -3.97 12.83 -12.30
C ALA A 110 -5.48 12.59 -12.43
N PHE A 111 -6.18 12.66 -11.30
CA PHE A 111 -7.62 12.68 -11.23
C PHE A 111 -8.07 13.66 -10.14
N GLY A 112 -9.30 14.18 -10.28
CA GLY A 112 -9.91 15.09 -9.33
C GLY A 112 -11.22 14.55 -8.78
N PRO A 113 -12.02 15.37 -8.07
CA PRO A 113 -13.28 14.96 -7.46
C PRO A 113 -14.29 14.31 -8.41
N ALA A 114 -14.29 14.68 -9.69
CA ALA A 114 -15.19 14.10 -10.71
C ALA A 114 -15.01 12.57 -10.89
N ILE A 115 -13.87 11.99 -10.48
CA ILE A 115 -13.67 10.55 -10.49
C ILE A 115 -14.67 9.83 -9.58
N LEU A 116 -15.10 10.46 -8.49
CA LEU A 116 -16.03 9.86 -7.53
C LEU A 116 -17.41 9.65 -8.17
N ASP A 117 -17.88 10.61 -8.95
CA ASP A 117 -19.14 10.52 -9.69
C ASP A 117 -19.06 9.43 -10.77
N ASP A 118 -17.98 9.41 -11.58
CA ASP A 118 -17.76 8.36 -12.59
C ASP A 118 -17.73 6.95 -11.96
N LEU A 119 -17.02 6.77 -10.86
CA LEU A 119 -16.95 5.50 -10.17
C LEU A 119 -18.30 5.10 -9.55
N ALA A 120 -19.02 6.05 -8.96
CA ALA A 120 -20.34 5.82 -8.40
C ALA A 120 -21.34 5.37 -9.47
N ASP A 121 -21.40 6.07 -10.59
CA ASP A 121 -22.30 5.75 -11.73
C ASP A 121 -21.99 4.36 -12.32
N ARG A 122 -20.72 3.99 -12.36
CA ARG A 122 -20.29 2.67 -12.85
C ARG A 122 -20.61 1.54 -11.88
N LEU A 123 -20.73 1.81 -10.58
CA LEU A 123 -20.94 0.80 -9.54
C LEU A 123 -22.37 0.69 -9.08
N ALA A 124 -23.10 1.81 -8.96
CA ALA A 124 -24.43 1.85 -8.38
C ALA A 124 -25.50 1.16 -9.26
N THR A 125 -26.50 0.65 -8.60
CA THR A 125 -27.69 0.05 -9.22
C THR A 125 -28.94 0.58 -8.51
N PRO A 126 -30.15 0.43 -9.11
CA PRO A 126 -31.39 0.82 -8.44
C PRO A 126 -31.67 0.12 -7.11
N ALA A 127 -30.96 -0.98 -6.79
CA ALA A 127 -31.10 -1.70 -5.53
C ALA A 127 -30.26 -1.09 -4.39
N ASP A 128 -29.41 -0.09 -4.69
CA ASP A 128 -28.49 0.47 -3.73
C ASP A 128 -29.06 1.75 -3.10
N GLY A 129 -29.02 1.79 -1.78
CA GLY A 129 -29.48 2.93 -0.99
C GLY A 129 -28.35 3.82 -0.47
N ALA A 130 -27.09 3.40 -0.65
CA ALA A 130 -25.94 4.13 -0.12
C ALA A 130 -24.73 4.06 -1.07
N VAL A 131 -24.14 5.24 -1.30
CA VAL A 131 -22.82 5.40 -1.94
C VAL A 131 -21.96 6.19 -0.97
N VAL A 132 -20.85 5.60 -0.54
CA VAL A 132 -19.83 6.27 0.26
C VAL A 132 -18.59 6.47 -0.59
N ALA A 133 -18.17 7.72 -0.74
CA ALA A 133 -17.02 8.10 -1.52
C ALA A 133 -15.98 8.82 -0.66
N PHE A 134 -14.72 8.45 -0.82
CA PHE A 134 -13.58 9.08 -0.16
C PHE A 134 -12.55 9.51 -1.20
N LEU A 135 -12.04 10.74 -1.03
CA LEU A 135 -10.95 11.28 -1.83
C LEU A 135 -9.82 11.72 -0.92
N GLY A 136 -8.71 10.98 -0.92
CA GLY A 136 -7.49 11.37 -0.22
C GLY A 136 -6.70 12.37 -1.04
N ARG A 137 -6.24 13.46 -0.39
CA ARG A 137 -5.51 14.55 -1.03
C ARG A 137 -4.18 14.80 -0.34
N THR A 138 -3.21 15.31 -1.12
CA THR A 138 -1.94 15.80 -0.58
C THR A 138 -2.19 17.04 0.28
N ARG A 139 -1.68 17.03 1.49
CA ARG A 139 -1.75 18.14 2.46
C ARG A 139 -0.34 18.67 2.76
N GLU A 140 -0.25 19.94 3.18
CA GLU A 140 1.02 20.59 3.51
C GLU A 140 1.68 20.07 4.81
N THR A 141 0.87 19.47 5.72
CA THR A 141 1.38 18.96 7.00
C THR A 141 2.12 17.64 6.81
N PRO A 142 3.40 17.54 7.20
CA PRO A 142 4.17 16.31 7.14
C PRO A 142 3.53 15.16 7.91
N GLY A 143 3.75 13.94 7.44
CA GLY A 143 3.36 12.70 8.10
C GLY A 143 4.45 12.15 9.02
N THR A 144 4.25 10.93 9.52
CA THR A 144 5.25 10.21 10.32
C THR A 144 6.35 9.67 9.40
N PRO A 145 7.62 9.98 9.66
CA PRO A 145 8.73 9.45 8.85
C PRO A 145 8.81 7.93 8.95
N ALA A 146 9.26 7.29 7.87
CA ALA A 146 9.58 5.87 7.90
C ALA A 146 10.78 5.61 8.85
N PRO A 147 10.89 4.40 9.41
CA PRO A 147 12.04 4.02 10.23
C PRO A 147 13.37 4.29 9.51
N GLY A 148 14.28 5.00 10.17
CA GLY A 148 15.55 5.43 9.61
C GLY A 148 15.52 6.79 8.88
N GLN A 149 14.35 7.42 8.76
CA GLN A 149 14.20 8.75 8.14
C GLN A 149 14.06 9.89 9.16
N GLU A 150 14.24 9.63 10.44
CA GLU A 150 14.01 10.60 11.52
C GLU A 150 15.01 11.77 11.47
N VAL A 151 16.23 11.52 11.00
CA VAL A 151 17.26 12.58 10.86
C VAL A 151 16.88 13.51 9.73
N GLU A 152 16.49 12.97 8.58
CA GLU A 152 16.07 13.75 7.42
C GLU A 152 14.77 14.52 7.71
N ALA A 153 13.79 13.87 8.36
CA ALA A 153 12.56 14.52 8.78
C ALA A 153 12.80 15.74 9.70
N ARG A 154 13.81 15.67 10.58
CA ARG A 154 14.21 16.83 11.44
C ARG A 154 14.75 17.99 10.63
N ARG A 155 15.41 17.77 9.48
CA ARG A 155 15.89 18.85 8.61
C ARG A 155 14.75 19.66 8.02
N HIS A 156 13.60 19.00 7.78
CA HIS A 156 12.39 19.62 7.23
C HIS A 156 11.33 19.97 8.29
N ALA A 157 11.69 19.90 9.59
CA ALA A 157 10.76 20.22 10.68
C ALA A 157 10.21 21.64 10.55
N GLY A 158 8.89 21.78 10.58
CA GLY A 158 8.20 23.06 10.44
C GLY A 158 8.06 23.59 9.01
N ARG A 159 8.53 22.85 8.00
CA ARG A 159 8.30 23.17 6.59
C ARG A 159 7.02 22.54 6.08
N ALA A 160 6.42 23.17 5.09
CA ALA A 160 5.30 22.60 4.34
C ALA A 160 5.80 21.56 3.35
N VAL A 161 4.98 20.54 3.10
CA VAL A 161 5.18 19.58 2.01
C VAL A 161 4.75 20.23 0.70
N ASP A 162 5.59 20.18 -0.34
CA ASP A 162 5.28 20.74 -1.66
C ASP A 162 4.50 19.73 -2.51
N GLU A 163 4.91 18.48 -2.51
CA GLU A 163 4.25 17.38 -3.20
C GLU A 163 4.51 16.03 -2.52
N LEU A 164 3.71 15.04 -2.87
CA LEU A 164 3.98 13.64 -2.54
C LEU A 164 4.48 12.93 -3.80
N GLU A 165 5.38 11.96 -3.62
CA GLU A 165 5.75 11.01 -4.65
C GLU A 165 5.35 9.61 -4.20
N TYR A 166 4.59 8.90 -5.04
CA TYR A 166 4.19 7.52 -4.77
C TYR A 166 4.90 6.54 -5.68
N GLU A 167 5.48 5.51 -5.09
CA GLU A 167 6.07 4.36 -5.77
C GLU A 167 5.34 3.08 -5.33
N ALA A 168 5.22 2.08 -6.21
CA ALA A 168 4.58 0.82 -5.88
C ALA A 168 5.29 -0.38 -6.51
N HIS A 169 5.17 -1.53 -5.84
CA HIS A 169 5.28 -2.82 -6.51
C HIS A 169 3.93 -3.16 -7.13
N GLU A 170 3.69 -2.70 -8.37
CA GLU A 170 2.35 -2.64 -8.96
C GLU A 170 1.61 -3.98 -8.93
N THR A 171 2.26 -5.08 -9.34
CA THR A 171 1.64 -6.40 -9.36
C THR A 171 1.18 -6.84 -7.97
N MET A 172 2.03 -6.69 -6.95
CA MET A 172 1.67 -7.03 -5.57
C MET A 172 0.63 -6.07 -5.00
N ALA A 173 0.72 -4.78 -5.30
CA ALA A 173 -0.25 -3.80 -4.83
C ALA A 173 -1.65 -4.13 -5.36
N LEU A 174 -1.79 -4.44 -6.65
CA LEU A 174 -3.06 -4.87 -7.23
C LEU A 174 -3.59 -6.17 -6.61
N ALA A 175 -2.73 -7.15 -6.34
CA ALA A 175 -3.11 -8.40 -5.69
C ALA A 175 -3.61 -8.16 -4.25
N VAL A 176 -2.91 -7.33 -3.47
CA VAL A 176 -3.30 -6.96 -2.10
C VAL A 176 -4.63 -6.19 -2.10
N LEU A 177 -4.81 -5.22 -3.00
CA LEU A 177 -6.08 -4.49 -3.14
C LEU A 177 -7.23 -5.43 -3.53
N GLY A 178 -6.97 -6.44 -4.36
CA GLY A 178 -7.93 -7.49 -4.69
C GLY A 178 -8.35 -8.30 -3.46
N THR A 179 -7.38 -8.72 -2.63
CA THR A 179 -7.62 -9.42 -1.37
C THR A 179 -8.44 -8.57 -0.40
N ILE A 180 -8.12 -7.27 -0.26
CA ILE A 180 -8.90 -6.33 0.56
C ILE A 180 -10.36 -6.26 0.07
N ALA A 181 -10.59 -6.24 -1.24
CA ALA A 181 -11.94 -6.25 -1.79
C ALA A 181 -12.69 -7.57 -1.51
N ASP A 182 -12.00 -8.72 -1.47
CA ASP A 182 -12.58 -10.00 -1.05
C ASP A 182 -12.97 -9.99 0.43
N GLU A 183 -12.11 -9.47 1.28
CA GLU A 183 -12.38 -9.30 2.71
C GLU A 183 -13.56 -8.37 2.97
N ILE A 184 -13.67 -7.26 2.22
CA ILE A 184 -14.81 -6.34 2.27
C ILE A 184 -16.10 -7.06 1.89
N ALA A 185 -16.09 -7.85 0.83
CA ALA A 185 -17.26 -8.63 0.42
C ALA A 185 -17.66 -9.65 1.49
N ALA A 186 -16.71 -10.31 2.13
CA ALA A 186 -16.95 -11.30 3.18
C ALA A 186 -17.45 -10.68 4.50
N ARG A 187 -16.90 -9.51 4.89
CA ARG A 187 -17.16 -8.89 6.20
C ARG A 187 -18.39 -7.98 6.19
N PHE A 188 -18.57 -7.21 5.13
CA PHE A 188 -19.61 -6.16 5.04
C PHE A 188 -20.69 -6.49 4.00
N GLY A 189 -20.55 -7.59 3.25
CA GLY A 189 -21.47 -7.93 2.16
C GLY A 189 -21.39 -6.97 0.95
N VAL A 190 -20.38 -6.08 0.91
CA VAL A 190 -20.24 -5.08 -0.14
C VAL A 190 -19.44 -5.66 -1.31
N GLN A 191 -20.10 -5.84 -2.45
CA GLN A 191 -19.52 -6.43 -3.65
C GLN A 191 -19.24 -5.40 -4.76
N ARG A 192 -19.67 -4.15 -4.57
CA ARG A 192 -19.45 -3.04 -5.50
C ARG A 192 -18.52 -2.02 -4.87
N LEU A 193 -17.26 -2.05 -5.31
CA LEU A 193 -16.17 -1.29 -4.71
C LEU A 193 -15.23 -0.75 -5.79
N ALA A 194 -14.80 0.48 -5.65
CA ALA A 194 -13.67 1.03 -6.38
C ALA A 194 -12.54 1.44 -5.43
N ILE A 195 -11.31 1.13 -5.79
CA ILE A 195 -10.09 1.64 -5.18
C ILE A 195 -9.16 2.06 -6.33
N VAL A 196 -8.92 3.36 -6.46
CA VAL A 196 -8.04 3.93 -7.48
C VAL A 196 -6.93 4.70 -6.78
N HIS A 197 -5.68 4.30 -6.97
CA HIS A 197 -4.52 4.96 -6.37
C HIS A 197 -3.63 5.57 -7.45
N ARG A 198 -3.17 6.82 -7.22
CA ARG A 198 -2.22 7.50 -8.11
C ARG A 198 -0.79 7.14 -7.75
N LEU A 199 0.05 6.96 -8.76
CA LEU A 199 1.50 6.78 -8.65
C LEU A 199 2.23 8.00 -9.23
N GLY A 200 3.51 8.15 -8.86
CA GLY A 200 4.34 9.28 -9.24
C GLY A 200 4.04 10.53 -8.41
N ALA A 201 4.32 11.69 -8.98
CA ALA A 201 4.17 12.98 -8.34
C ALA A 201 2.70 13.38 -8.16
N VAL A 202 2.37 13.82 -6.94
CA VAL A 202 1.04 14.30 -6.55
C VAL A 202 1.20 15.66 -5.86
N PRO A 203 1.05 16.77 -6.58
CA PRO A 203 1.15 18.11 -6.05
C PRO A 203 0.22 18.39 -4.88
N LEU A 204 0.56 19.39 -4.08
CA LEU A 204 -0.25 19.84 -2.95
C LEU A 204 -1.70 20.10 -3.38
N GLY A 205 -2.63 19.55 -2.60
CA GLY A 205 -4.06 19.68 -2.85
C GLY A 205 -4.63 18.75 -3.93
N GLU A 206 -3.81 18.02 -4.69
CA GLU A 206 -4.29 17.02 -5.65
C GLU A 206 -4.64 15.69 -4.98
N ALA A 207 -5.46 14.90 -5.67
CA ALA A 207 -5.91 13.61 -5.20
C ALA A 207 -4.87 12.51 -5.42
N SER A 208 -4.66 11.66 -4.41
CA SER A 208 -3.77 10.50 -4.46
C SER A 208 -4.53 9.17 -4.45
N ILE A 209 -5.71 9.12 -3.83
CA ILE A 209 -6.53 7.92 -3.75
C ILE A 209 -8.01 8.27 -3.80
N ALA A 210 -8.79 7.48 -4.53
CA ALA A 210 -10.24 7.51 -4.53
C ALA A 210 -10.78 6.13 -4.14
N VAL A 211 -11.75 6.10 -3.21
CA VAL A 211 -12.48 4.89 -2.82
C VAL A 211 -13.97 5.17 -2.94
N VAL A 212 -14.71 4.25 -3.57
CA VAL A 212 -16.18 4.29 -3.64
C VAL A 212 -16.72 2.94 -3.25
N ALA A 213 -17.57 2.90 -2.22
CA ALA A 213 -18.27 1.70 -1.77
C ALA A 213 -19.77 1.89 -1.95
N VAL A 214 -20.42 0.93 -2.60
CA VAL A 214 -21.86 0.98 -2.93
C VAL A 214 -22.58 -0.22 -2.29
N SER A 215 -23.67 0.06 -1.59
CA SER A 215 -24.41 -0.93 -0.81
C SER A 215 -25.90 -0.56 -0.68
N PRO A 216 -26.80 -1.53 -0.48
CA PRO A 216 -28.18 -1.23 -0.08
C PRO A 216 -28.31 -0.41 1.21
N HIS A 217 -27.36 -0.56 2.15
CA HIS A 217 -27.41 0.07 3.47
C HIS A 217 -26.13 0.86 3.78
N ARG A 218 -26.30 2.04 4.42
CA ARG A 218 -25.21 2.98 4.72
C ARG A 218 -24.11 2.40 5.62
N ASP A 219 -24.47 1.62 6.64
CA ASP A 219 -23.50 1.12 7.63
C ASP A 219 -22.46 0.21 6.97
N ALA A 220 -22.90 -0.68 6.07
CA ALA A 220 -22.02 -1.52 5.27
C ALA A 220 -21.14 -0.69 4.33
N ALA A 221 -21.68 0.36 3.69
CA ALA A 221 -20.92 1.22 2.79
C ALA A 221 -19.84 2.03 3.54
N PHE A 222 -20.15 2.59 4.71
CA PHE A 222 -19.17 3.30 5.56
C PHE A 222 -18.08 2.35 6.06
N GLY A 223 -18.46 1.18 6.59
CA GLY A 223 -17.51 0.17 7.05
C GLY A 223 -16.57 -0.30 5.93
N ALA A 224 -17.12 -0.58 4.75
CA ALA A 224 -16.35 -0.99 3.58
C ALA A 224 -15.36 0.09 3.11
N ALA A 225 -15.81 1.34 3.01
CA ALA A 225 -14.96 2.44 2.56
C ALA A 225 -13.82 2.71 3.56
N ARG A 226 -14.10 2.72 4.87
CA ARG A 226 -13.09 2.87 5.91
C ARG A 226 -12.07 1.74 5.86
N TYR A 227 -12.54 0.49 5.84
CA TYR A 227 -11.67 -0.69 5.77
C TYR A 227 -10.79 -0.66 4.51
N ALA A 228 -11.34 -0.29 3.37
CA ALA A 228 -10.57 -0.16 2.13
C ALA A 228 -9.38 0.78 2.28
N ILE A 229 -9.58 1.95 2.91
CA ILE A 229 -8.53 2.96 3.10
C ILE A 229 -7.48 2.48 4.11
N ASP A 230 -7.92 1.98 5.26
CA ASP A 230 -7.05 1.58 6.36
C ASP A 230 -6.16 0.40 5.95
N GLU A 231 -6.75 -0.64 5.31
CA GLU A 231 -6.02 -1.80 4.84
C GLU A 231 -5.12 -1.50 3.63
N THR A 232 -5.56 -0.65 2.71
CA THR A 232 -4.69 -0.19 1.61
C THR A 232 -3.43 0.45 2.13
N LYS A 233 -3.55 1.37 3.09
CA LYS A 233 -2.39 2.04 3.69
C LYS A 233 -1.50 1.09 4.48
N ALA A 234 -2.07 0.12 5.18
CA ALA A 234 -1.33 -0.76 6.07
C ALA A 234 -0.64 -1.93 5.34
N ARG A 235 -1.16 -2.37 4.18
CA ARG A 235 -0.78 -3.64 3.54
C ARG A 235 -0.29 -3.50 2.11
N ALA A 236 -0.84 -2.55 1.33
CA ALA A 236 -0.45 -2.41 -0.06
C ALA A 236 1.03 -1.94 -0.14
N PRO A 237 1.87 -2.61 -0.94
CA PRO A 237 3.25 -2.19 -1.15
C PRO A 237 3.30 -0.95 -2.04
N ILE A 238 2.83 0.17 -1.47
CA ILE A 238 2.81 1.52 -2.02
C ILE A 238 3.55 2.41 -1.03
N TRP A 239 4.59 3.07 -1.49
CA TRP A 239 5.43 3.94 -0.67
C TRP A 239 5.18 5.39 -1.03
N LYS A 240 5.33 6.25 -0.03
CA LYS A 240 5.13 7.69 -0.15
C LYS A 240 6.36 8.43 0.34
N ALA A 241 6.94 9.29 -0.51
CA ALA A 241 7.88 10.31 -0.11
C ALA A 241 7.18 11.67 -0.04
N GLU A 242 7.50 12.45 0.99
CA GLU A 242 7.14 13.86 1.11
C GLU A 242 8.31 14.69 0.58
N ARG A 243 8.05 15.50 -0.45
CA ARG A 243 9.04 16.36 -1.06
C ARG A 243 8.95 17.77 -0.48
N PHE A 244 10.12 18.34 -0.29
CA PHE A 244 10.38 19.70 0.16
C PHE A 244 11.30 20.39 -0.85
N GLU A 245 11.46 21.69 -0.78
CA GLU A 245 12.29 22.46 -1.71
C GLU A 245 13.71 21.90 -1.91
N ASP A 246 14.32 21.34 -0.86
CA ASP A 246 15.71 20.90 -0.81
C ASP A 246 15.91 19.42 -0.47
N GLY A 247 14.86 18.59 -0.59
CA GLY A 247 14.97 17.17 -0.29
C GLY A 247 13.63 16.47 -0.16
N HIS A 248 13.66 15.25 0.37
CA HIS A 248 12.45 14.48 0.62
C HIS A 248 12.61 13.55 1.81
N VAL A 249 11.48 13.09 2.36
CA VAL A 249 11.40 12.15 3.48
C VAL A 249 10.46 11.01 3.11
N TRP A 250 10.93 9.77 3.17
CA TRP A 250 10.05 8.61 3.09
C TRP A 250 9.21 8.51 4.36
N VAL A 251 7.90 8.31 4.19
CA VAL A 251 6.94 8.23 5.30
C VAL A 251 6.25 6.88 5.32
N GLY A 252 6.00 6.35 6.53
CA GLY A 252 5.28 5.11 6.69
C GLY A 252 5.66 4.28 7.91
N ALA A 253 4.97 3.16 8.05
CA ALA A 253 5.22 2.12 9.04
C ALA A 253 5.52 0.78 8.35
N PRO A 254 6.07 -0.23 9.06
CA PRO A 254 6.24 -1.56 8.51
C PRO A 254 4.91 -2.12 7.98
N ALA A 255 4.95 -2.70 6.76
CA ALA A 255 3.77 -3.29 6.16
C ALA A 255 3.26 -4.48 6.97
N ARG A 256 1.93 -4.60 7.12
CA ARG A 256 1.30 -5.81 7.62
C ARG A 256 1.12 -6.82 6.49
N THR A 257 1.17 -8.10 6.81
CA THR A 257 0.98 -9.19 5.83
C THR A 257 -0.46 -9.70 5.78
N GLY A 258 -1.27 -9.37 6.79
CA GLY A 258 -2.67 -9.80 6.92
C GLY A 258 -3.60 -8.70 7.39
N PRO A 259 -4.92 -8.96 7.42
CA PRO A 259 -5.92 -8.02 7.94
C PRO A 259 -5.64 -7.71 9.42
N ALA A 260 -6.19 -6.59 9.91
CA ALA A 260 -6.16 -6.29 11.33
C ALA A 260 -6.85 -7.41 12.11
N ASP A 261 -6.20 -7.89 13.17
CA ASP A 261 -6.85 -8.77 14.13
C ASP A 261 -8.02 -7.99 14.75
N VAL A 262 -9.21 -8.55 14.63
CA VAL A 262 -10.39 -8.03 15.31
C VAL A 262 -10.30 -8.59 16.71
N GLU A 263 -9.73 -7.85 17.64
CA GLU A 263 -9.95 -8.18 19.06
C GLU A 263 -11.45 -8.08 19.33
N GLY A 264 -12.02 -9.21 19.73
CA GLY A 264 -13.45 -9.44 19.93
C GLY A 264 -14.03 -8.78 21.18
#